data_199e2a27792acd0de91c27fb1a4e4248
#
_entry.id   199e2a27792acd0de91c27fb1a4e4248
#
_cell.length_a   1.000
_cell.length_b   1.000
_cell.length_c   1.000
_cell.angle_alpha   90.00
_cell.angle_beta   90.00
_cell.angle_gamma   90.00
#
_symmetry.space_group_name_H-M   'P 1'
#
loop_
_entity.id
_entity.type
_entity.pdbx_description
1 polymer ?
#
loop_
_entity_poly.entity_id
_entity_poly.type
_entity_poly.pdbx_seq_one_letter_code
_entity_poly.pdbx_strand_id
1 'polypeptide(L)' 'SKRLGVKIFGGQAARAGNIIIRQRGTAHHPGENVYLGKDHTLHARVDGLVHFTKKRDNKSYVSVVPFEA' A
#
# COMPACT_ATOMS: atom_id res chain seq x y z
N SER A 1 -16.65 -8.41 5.54
CA SER A 1 -16.44 -8.02 5.38
C SER A 1 -15.97 -7.39 5.15
N LYS A 2 -15.75 -7.07 5.15
CA LYS A 2 -15.75 -6.54 4.60
C LYS A 2 -15.39 -5.18 4.86
N ARG A 3 -14.51 -4.75 5.62
CA ARG A 3 -14.09 -3.42 5.84
C ARG A 3 -13.02 -3.08 4.84
N LEU A 4 -13.46 -2.70 3.66
CA LEU A 4 -12.58 -2.31 2.58
C LEU A 4 -12.09 -0.89 2.80
N GLY A 5 -11.01 -0.51 2.11
CA GLY A 5 -10.51 0.84 2.13
C GLY A 5 -9.09 0.93 2.59
N VAL A 6 -8.61 2.16 2.68
CA VAL A 6 -7.25 2.45 3.10
C VAL A 6 -7.13 2.29 4.60
N LYS A 7 -6.19 1.46 5.05
CA LYS A 7 -5.96 1.21 6.46
C LYS A 7 -4.81 2.04 7.01
N ILE A 8 -3.81 2.30 6.18
CA ILE A 8 -2.67 3.13 6.57
C ILE A 8 -2.53 4.22 5.52
N PHE A 9 -2.65 5.45 5.95
CA PHE A 9 -2.67 6.58 5.04
C PHE A 9 -1.27 7.09 4.75
N GLY A 10 -1.15 7.94 3.73
CA GLY A 10 0.13 8.49 3.36
C GLY A 10 0.78 9.23 4.51
N GLY A 11 2.07 9.04 4.68
CA GLY A 11 2.82 9.65 5.76
C GLY A 11 2.81 8.86 7.05
N GLN A 12 2.00 7.81 7.14
CA GLN A 12 1.97 6.99 8.33
C GLN A 12 2.95 5.84 8.22
N ALA A 13 3.43 5.37 9.37
CA ALA A 13 4.39 4.28 9.43
C ALA A 13 3.67 2.94 9.23
N ALA A 14 4.32 2.05 8.51
CA ALA A 14 3.84 0.68 8.33
C ALA A 14 4.98 -0.26 8.66
N ARG A 15 4.64 -1.42 9.16
CA ARG A 15 5.62 -2.48 9.41
C ARG A 15 5.49 -3.54 8.34
N ALA A 16 6.56 -4.24 8.08
CA ALA A 16 6.55 -5.32 7.11
C ALA A 16 5.41 -6.28 7.45
N GLY A 17 4.62 -6.62 6.44
CA GLY A 17 3.47 -7.49 6.63
C GLY A 17 2.17 -6.79 6.92
N ASN A 18 2.22 -5.52 7.33
CA ASN A 18 0.99 -4.78 7.62
C ASN A 18 0.13 -4.64 6.37
N ILE A 19 -1.17 -4.66 6.59
CA ILE A 19 -2.12 -4.41 5.51
C ILE A 19 -2.26 -2.91 5.36
N ILE A 20 -2.01 -2.43 4.15
CA ILE A 20 -2.14 -1.01 3.86
C ILE A 20 -3.52 -0.71 3.30
N ILE A 21 -3.98 -1.55 2.37
CA ILE A 21 -5.27 -1.34 1.71
C ILE A 21 -5.97 -2.66 1.54
N ARG A 22 -7.26 -2.68 1.83
CA ARG A 22 -8.13 -3.81 1.48
C ARG A 22 -9.05 -3.34 0.37
N GLN A 23 -9.08 -4.07 -0.72
CA GLN A 23 -9.87 -3.68 -1.89
C GLN A 23 -10.36 -4.92 -2.61
N ARG A 24 -11.39 -4.76 -3.41
CA ARG A 24 -11.95 -5.86 -4.16
C ARG A 24 -11.33 -6.02 -5.53
N GLY A 25 -10.70 -5.02 -6.01
CA GLY A 25 -9.99 -5.07 -7.28
C GLY A 25 -8.78 -4.20 -7.12
N THR A 26 -8.05 -3.99 -8.18
CA THR A 26 -6.83 -3.22 -8.10
C THR A 26 -7.12 -1.75 -8.34
N ALA A 27 -7.84 -1.12 -7.38
CA ALA A 27 -8.03 0.32 -7.42
C ALA A 27 -6.72 1.03 -7.15
N HIS A 28 -5.91 0.44 -6.26
CA HIS A 28 -4.56 0.90 -6.00
C HIS A 28 -3.61 -0.21 -6.37
N HIS A 29 -2.51 0.15 -6.98
CA HIS A 29 -1.52 -0.82 -7.45
C HIS A 29 -0.31 -0.84 -6.53
N PRO A 30 0.40 -1.96 -6.42
CA PRO A 30 1.59 -2.01 -5.59
C PRO A 30 2.75 -1.27 -6.26
N GLY A 31 3.35 -0.38 -5.51
CA GLY A 31 4.57 0.30 -5.91
C GLY A 31 5.76 -0.35 -5.26
N GLU A 32 6.75 0.45 -4.90
CA GLU A 32 7.96 -0.09 -4.29
C GLU A 32 7.69 -0.57 -2.88
N ASN A 33 8.25 -1.73 -2.54
CA ASN A 33 8.18 -2.29 -1.19
C ASN A 33 6.75 -2.60 -0.74
N VAL A 34 5.87 -2.87 -1.71
CA VAL A 34 4.49 -3.24 -1.46
C VAL A 34 4.18 -4.45 -2.34
N TYR A 35 3.46 -5.40 -1.82
CA TYR A 35 3.06 -6.55 -2.63
C TYR A 35 1.56 -6.78 -2.55
N LEU A 36 1.05 -7.44 -3.56
CA LEU A 36 -0.37 -7.69 -3.73
C LEU A 36 -0.69 -9.10 -3.26
N GLY A 37 -1.65 -9.21 -2.37
CA GLY A 37 -2.13 -10.50 -1.91
C GLY A 37 -3.15 -11.08 -2.88
N LYS A 38 -3.61 -12.30 -2.59
CA LYS A 38 -4.55 -13.00 -3.46
C LYS A 38 -5.86 -12.26 -3.62
N ASP A 39 -6.29 -11.58 -2.58
CA ASP A 39 -7.56 -10.89 -2.57
C ASP A 39 -7.39 -9.40 -2.88
N HIS A 40 -6.32 -9.05 -3.56
CA HIS A 40 -5.99 -7.67 -3.95
C HIS A 40 -5.62 -6.79 -2.76
N THR A 41 -5.38 -7.38 -1.60
CA THR A 41 -4.93 -6.64 -0.43
C THR A 41 -3.48 -6.21 -0.65
N LEU A 42 -3.16 -4.97 -0.32
CA LEU A 42 -1.79 -4.48 -0.44
C LEU A 42 -1.12 -4.52 0.92
N HIS A 43 0.06 -5.11 0.94
CA HIS A 43 0.85 -5.31 2.15
C HIS A 43 2.19 -4.61 2.05
N ALA A 44 2.67 -4.10 3.16
CA ALA A 44 4.01 -3.55 3.23
C ALA A 44 5.02 -4.68 3.22
N ARG A 45 6.09 -4.51 2.45
CA ARG A 45 7.16 -5.49 2.40
C ARG A 45 8.27 -5.17 3.40
N VAL A 46 8.39 -3.90 3.76
CA VAL A 46 9.42 -3.43 4.69
C VAL A 46 8.78 -2.45 5.66
N ASP A 47 9.50 -2.16 6.74
CA ASP A 47 9.08 -1.11 7.65
C ASP A 47 9.42 0.24 7.01
N GLY A 48 8.49 1.17 7.06
CA GLY A 48 8.73 2.47 6.47
C GLY A 48 7.49 3.33 6.48
N LEU A 49 7.53 4.41 5.72
CA LEU A 49 6.41 5.33 5.60
C LEU A 49 5.64 5.05 4.33
N VAL A 50 4.32 5.07 4.45
CA VAL A 50 3.43 4.84 3.31
C VAL A 50 3.40 6.08 2.44
N HIS A 51 3.44 5.87 1.14
CA HIS A 51 3.42 6.96 0.17
C HIS A 51 2.51 6.60 -1.00
N PHE A 52 1.57 7.48 -1.28
CA PHE A 52 0.65 7.29 -2.41
C PHE A 52 1.08 8.17 -3.57
N THR A 53 1.07 7.62 -4.77
CA THR A 53 1.47 8.34 -5.97
C THR A 53 0.46 8.08 -7.07
N LYS A 54 0.08 9.11 -7.79
CA LYS A 54 -0.77 8.95 -8.95
C LYS A 54 0.09 9.14 -10.19
N LYS A 55 0.05 8.15 -11.08
CA LYS A 55 0.87 8.17 -12.27
C LYS A 55 0.13 8.82 -13.43
N ARG A 56 0.86 8.99 -14.53
CA ARG A 56 0.36 9.70 -15.69
C ARG A 56 -0.93 9.12 -16.26
N ASP A 57 -1.09 7.81 -16.17
CA ASP A 57 -2.28 7.13 -16.69
C ASP A 57 -3.41 7.10 -15.67
N ASN A 58 -3.33 7.96 -14.67
CA ASN A 58 -4.36 8.09 -13.65
C ASN A 58 -4.44 6.92 -12.70
N LYS A 59 -3.44 6.05 -12.69
CA LYS A 59 -3.41 4.93 -11.77
C LYS A 59 -2.75 5.34 -10.46
N SER A 60 -3.34 4.88 -9.37
CA SER A 60 -2.81 5.17 -8.05
C SER A 60 -1.88 4.04 -7.61
N TYR A 61 -0.70 4.38 -7.12
CA TYR A 61 0.29 3.43 -6.65
C TYR A 61 0.61 3.70 -5.20
N VAL A 62 0.86 2.65 -4.46
CA VAL A 62 1.19 2.73 -3.04
C VAL A 62 2.59 2.17 -2.85
N SER A 63 3.43 2.93 -2.17
CA SER A 63 4.80 2.51 -1.91
C SER A 63 5.09 2.66 -0.42
N VAL A 64 6.13 1.97 0.04
CA VAL A 64 6.62 2.16 1.39
C VAL A 64 8.07 2.61 1.27
N VAL A 65 8.36 3.77 1.84
CA VAL A 65 9.71 4.31 1.84
C VAL A 65 10.38 3.83 3.12
N PRO A 66 11.42 2.99 3.01
CA PRO A 66 12.04 2.43 4.21
C PRO A 66 12.58 3.51 5.13
N PHE A 67 12.52 3.26 6.42
CA PHE A 67 13.16 4.15 7.37
C PHE A 67 14.67 4.09 7.12
N GLU A 68 15.30 5.23 7.24
CA GLU A 68 16.74 5.25 7.08
C GLU A 68 17.42 4.68 8.30
N ALA A 69 18.48 3.95 8.04
CA ALA A 69 19.22 3.33 9.12
C ALA A 69 20.00 4.34 9.94
#